data_26c2591d8b46d76c8b1c0d05d0ee9177
#
_entry.id   26c2591d8b46d76c8b1c0d05d0ee9177
#
_cell.length_a   1.000
_cell.length_b   1.000
_cell.length_c   1.000
_cell.angle_alpha   90.00
_cell.angle_beta   90.00
_cell.angle_gamma   90.00
#
_symmetry.space_group_name_H-M   'P 1'
#
loop_
_entity.id
_entity.type
_entity.pdbx_description
1 polymer ?
#
loop_
_entity_poly.entity_id
_entity_poly.type
_entity_poly.pdbx_seq_one_letter_code
_entity_poly.pdbx_strand_id
1 'polypeptide(L)'
;RNKSNEENNKFREKYRSCDVLMVDDVQFLIGKEATQEAFFHIFNDLYQDNKQIILTSDRAPKDLTTLSDRLRTRFGCGLTVDIQVPDTETRVAILKNKAAQSKFVLKDDVAEFIAEIAPSNIREMEGLLNRVIFFSSLTNSSVCTVDVAKEAIGGFIEEKKDTIDASGIVDAVCKYFKLSSADIISKKKTKNIVEPRMIAIYLITCLLYTSPSPRDT
;
A
#
# COMPACT_ATOMS: atom_id res chain seq x y z
N ARG A 1 31.69 5.77 -24.61
CA ARG A 1 32.17 4.94 -23.46
C ARG A 1 32.76 5.78 -22.32
N ASN A 2 33.52 6.86 -22.61
CA ASN A 2 34.16 7.69 -21.56
C ASN A 2 33.16 8.55 -20.74
N LYS A 3 32.14 9.13 -21.34
CA LYS A 3 31.14 9.96 -20.62
C LYS A 3 30.37 9.18 -19.54
N SER A 4 29.99 7.94 -19.81
CA SER A 4 29.29 7.10 -18.85
C SER A 4 30.15 6.75 -17.63
N ASN A 5 31.45 6.58 -17.78
CA ASN A 5 32.36 6.31 -16.67
C ASN A 5 32.63 7.55 -15.80
N GLU A 6 32.71 8.75 -16.40
CA GLU A 6 32.85 9.98 -15.63
C GLU A 6 31.59 10.33 -14.84
N GLU A 7 30.42 10.13 -15.41
CA GLU A 7 29.14 10.32 -14.71
C GLU A 7 28.98 9.34 -13.55
N ASN A 8 29.33 8.07 -13.75
CA ASN A 8 29.32 7.06 -12.70
C ASN A 8 30.32 7.37 -11.57
N ASN A 9 31.47 7.88 -11.88
CA ASN A 9 32.50 8.28 -10.89
C ASN A 9 31.99 9.47 -10.07
N LYS A 10 31.48 10.53 -10.73
CA LYS A 10 30.87 11.68 -10.03
C LYS A 10 29.73 11.30 -9.13
N PHE A 11 28.90 10.35 -9.60
CA PHE A 11 27.81 9.80 -8.79
C PHE A 11 28.34 9.10 -7.53
N ARG A 12 29.35 8.25 -7.67
CA ARG A 12 29.96 7.55 -6.53
C ARG A 12 30.62 8.55 -5.56
N GLU A 13 31.39 9.49 -6.03
CA GLU A 13 32.05 10.51 -5.18
C GLU A 13 31.03 11.31 -4.37
N LYS A 14 29.91 11.70 -4.98
CA LYS A 14 28.85 12.43 -4.30
C LYS A 14 28.28 11.68 -3.10
N TYR A 15 28.07 10.37 -3.22
CA TYR A 15 27.48 9.57 -2.15
C TYR A 15 28.50 9.05 -1.14
N ARG A 16 29.77 8.92 -1.51
CA ARG A 16 30.87 8.58 -0.58
C ARG A 16 31.15 9.66 0.46
N SER A 17 30.88 10.91 0.14
CA SER A 17 31.17 12.06 1.02
C SER A 17 30.05 12.35 2.02
N CYS A 18 28.92 11.64 1.99
CA CYS A 18 27.83 11.89 2.91
C CYS A 18 28.06 11.19 4.28
N ASP A 19 27.57 11.81 5.35
CA ASP A 19 27.61 11.22 6.70
C ASP A 19 26.45 10.28 6.96
N VAL A 20 25.32 10.51 6.25
CA VAL A 20 24.10 9.67 6.33
C VAL A 20 23.58 9.43 4.91
N LEU A 21 23.40 8.16 4.57
CA LEU A 21 22.72 7.75 3.34
C LEU A 21 21.34 7.20 3.69
N MET A 22 20.30 7.85 3.19
CA MET A 22 18.92 7.35 3.30
C MET A 22 18.43 6.93 1.91
N VAL A 23 17.95 5.69 1.80
CA VAL A 23 17.40 5.14 0.55
C VAL A 23 16.03 4.56 0.82
N ASP A 24 15.06 5.14 0.17
CA ASP A 24 13.67 4.70 0.26
C ASP A 24 13.38 3.64 -0.80
N ASP A 25 12.56 2.65 -0.43
CA ASP A 25 12.03 1.63 -1.33
C ASP A 25 13.13 0.82 -2.07
N VAL A 26 14.05 0.21 -1.33
CA VAL A 26 15.18 -0.56 -1.93
C VAL A 26 14.73 -1.74 -2.80
N GLN A 27 13.49 -2.20 -2.71
CA GLN A 27 12.92 -3.22 -3.60
C GLN A 27 12.94 -2.78 -5.08
N PHE A 28 12.96 -1.50 -5.39
CA PHE A 28 13.09 -1.00 -6.77
C PHE A 28 14.47 -1.24 -7.41
N LEU A 29 15.44 -1.72 -6.65
CA LEU A 29 16.70 -2.22 -7.19
C LEU A 29 16.55 -3.60 -7.86
N ILE A 30 15.47 -4.33 -7.60
CA ILE A 30 15.20 -5.65 -8.17
C ILE A 30 15.18 -5.55 -9.69
N GLY A 31 15.85 -6.50 -10.37
CA GLY A 31 15.95 -6.56 -11.83
C GLY A 31 16.90 -5.53 -12.48
N LYS A 32 17.62 -4.73 -11.68
CA LYS A 32 18.54 -3.69 -12.18
C LYS A 32 19.99 -4.00 -11.77
N GLU A 33 20.58 -5.04 -12.34
CA GLU A 33 21.91 -5.56 -11.96
C GLU A 33 23.00 -4.50 -11.88
N ALA A 34 23.13 -3.65 -12.90
CA ALA A 34 24.15 -2.58 -12.91
C ALA A 34 23.95 -1.57 -11.78
N THR A 35 22.68 -1.28 -11.41
CA THR A 35 22.37 -0.38 -10.29
C THR A 35 22.64 -1.06 -8.95
N GLN A 36 22.32 -2.34 -8.83
CA GLN A 36 22.65 -3.13 -7.63
C GLN A 36 24.16 -3.17 -7.38
N GLU A 37 24.96 -3.36 -8.42
CA GLU A 37 26.42 -3.37 -8.32
C GLU A 37 26.96 -2.00 -7.89
N ALA A 38 26.51 -0.92 -8.51
CA ALA A 38 26.88 0.44 -8.13
C ALA A 38 26.50 0.75 -6.68
N PHE A 39 25.29 0.37 -6.28
CA PHE A 39 24.79 0.55 -4.92
C PHE A 39 25.58 -0.26 -3.89
N PHE A 40 25.95 -1.51 -4.23
CA PHE A 40 26.78 -2.36 -3.38
C PHE A 40 28.13 -1.71 -3.07
N HIS A 41 28.76 -1.09 -4.04
CA HIS A 41 30.03 -0.40 -3.82
C HIS A 41 29.86 0.83 -2.91
N ILE A 42 28.85 1.67 -3.16
CA ILE A 42 28.54 2.81 -2.30
C ILE A 42 28.26 2.37 -0.85
N PHE A 43 27.43 1.34 -0.70
CA PHE A 43 27.11 0.77 0.61
C PHE A 43 28.37 0.31 1.35
N ASN A 44 29.26 -0.45 0.68
CA ASN A 44 30.47 -0.93 1.31
C ASN A 44 31.43 0.20 1.70
N ASP A 45 31.60 1.21 0.85
CA ASP A 45 32.43 2.37 1.13
C ASP A 45 31.93 3.08 2.42
N LEU A 46 30.63 3.40 2.46
CA LEU A 46 30.03 4.06 3.62
C LEU A 46 30.07 3.18 4.88
N TYR A 47 29.86 1.88 4.73
CA TYR A 47 29.94 0.94 5.85
C TYR A 47 31.34 0.86 6.45
N GLN A 48 32.39 0.83 5.60
CA GLN A 48 33.79 0.82 6.04
C GLN A 48 34.19 2.13 6.74
N ASP A 49 33.63 3.24 6.26
CA ASP A 49 33.85 4.56 6.85
C ASP A 49 32.98 4.83 8.10
N ASN A 50 32.27 3.81 8.60
CA ASN A 50 31.35 3.90 9.75
C ASN A 50 30.27 5.00 9.58
N LYS A 51 29.81 5.24 8.36
CA LYS A 51 28.73 6.17 8.07
C LYS A 51 27.37 5.52 8.31
N GLN A 52 26.38 6.34 8.64
CA GLN A 52 25.02 5.87 8.87
C GLN A 52 24.31 5.54 7.54
N ILE A 53 23.74 4.35 7.45
CA ILE A 53 22.90 3.93 6.32
C ILE A 53 21.51 3.59 6.85
N ILE A 54 20.48 4.16 6.24
CA ILE A 54 19.06 3.90 6.55
C ILE A 54 18.38 3.47 5.25
N LEU A 55 17.76 2.30 5.27
CA LEU A 55 17.07 1.74 4.12
C LEU A 55 15.62 1.46 4.49
N THR A 56 14.69 1.72 3.58
CA THR A 56 13.31 1.26 3.73
C THR A 56 12.97 0.23 2.66
N SER A 57 12.02 -0.65 2.96
CA SER A 57 11.53 -1.69 2.05
C SER A 57 10.11 -2.08 2.41
N ASP A 58 9.34 -2.53 1.41
CA ASP A 58 8.01 -3.10 1.58
C ASP A 58 8.04 -4.54 2.15
N ARG A 59 9.23 -5.15 2.26
CA ARG A 59 9.43 -6.53 2.75
C ARG A 59 10.78 -6.69 3.42
N ALA A 60 10.89 -7.73 4.24
CA ALA A 60 12.13 -8.03 4.96
C ALA A 60 13.28 -8.40 3.98
N PRO A 61 14.56 -8.17 4.35
CA PRO A 61 15.71 -8.49 3.49
C PRO A 61 15.72 -9.94 2.99
N LYS A 62 15.29 -10.89 3.80
CA LYS A 62 15.19 -12.32 3.45
C LYS A 62 14.20 -12.60 2.31
N ASP A 63 13.17 -11.76 2.17
CA ASP A 63 12.09 -11.92 1.20
C ASP A 63 12.38 -11.22 -0.14
N LEU A 64 13.48 -10.46 -0.21
CA LEU A 64 14.01 -9.83 -1.43
C LEU A 64 14.80 -10.87 -2.27
N THR A 65 14.18 -11.97 -2.63
CA THR A 65 14.84 -13.16 -3.25
C THR A 65 15.50 -12.87 -4.59
N THR A 66 15.02 -11.89 -5.33
CA THR A 66 15.55 -11.47 -6.64
C THR A 66 16.62 -10.37 -6.55
N LEU A 67 16.94 -9.92 -5.34
CA LEU A 67 18.09 -9.06 -5.09
C LEU A 67 19.37 -9.94 -5.00
N SER A 68 20.52 -9.39 -5.41
CA SER A 68 21.78 -10.11 -5.29
C SER A 68 22.07 -10.54 -3.85
N ASP A 69 22.58 -11.75 -3.67
CA ASP A 69 22.88 -12.30 -2.33
C ASP A 69 23.81 -11.40 -1.52
N ARG A 70 24.73 -10.70 -2.20
CA ARG A 70 25.64 -9.75 -1.57
C ARG A 70 24.90 -8.60 -0.91
N LEU A 71 23.94 -7.97 -1.60
CA LEU A 71 23.14 -6.88 -1.05
C LEU A 71 22.19 -7.38 0.04
N ARG A 72 21.54 -8.52 -0.19
CA ARG A 72 20.63 -9.12 0.79
C ARG A 72 21.33 -9.42 2.12
N THR A 73 22.54 -9.97 2.06
CA THR A 73 23.37 -10.22 3.25
C THR A 73 23.74 -8.92 3.95
N ARG A 74 24.11 -7.87 3.21
CA ARG A 74 24.42 -6.56 3.78
C ARG A 74 23.23 -5.91 4.45
N PHE A 75 22.06 -5.98 3.85
CA PHE A 75 20.81 -5.46 4.46
C PHE A 75 20.43 -6.19 5.73
N GLY A 76 20.70 -7.50 5.79
CA GLY A 76 20.47 -8.31 6.99
C GLY A 76 21.50 -8.13 8.12
N CYS A 77 22.67 -7.51 7.87
CA CYS A 77 23.69 -7.30 8.89
C CYS A 77 23.37 -6.13 9.85
N GLY A 78 22.42 -5.25 9.50
CA GLY A 78 22.01 -4.10 10.30
C GLY A 78 20.85 -4.42 11.24
N LEU A 79 20.39 -3.38 11.96
CA LEU A 79 19.16 -3.45 12.73
C LEU A 79 17.96 -3.40 11.78
N THR A 80 17.21 -4.48 11.70
CA THR A 80 15.95 -4.53 10.97
C THR A 80 14.79 -4.30 11.93
N VAL A 81 13.97 -3.28 11.65
CA VAL A 81 12.78 -2.93 12.43
C VAL A 81 11.55 -3.06 11.53
N ASP A 82 10.55 -3.77 12.01
CA ASP A 82 9.27 -3.90 11.32
C ASP A 82 8.31 -2.80 11.79
N ILE A 83 7.72 -2.09 10.83
CA ILE A 83 6.74 -1.02 11.09
C ILE A 83 5.36 -1.61 10.85
N GLN A 84 4.63 -1.86 11.93
CA GLN A 84 3.29 -2.43 11.91
C GLN A 84 2.25 -1.38 11.52
N VAL A 85 1.09 -1.87 11.04
CA VAL A 85 -0.08 -1.03 10.83
C VAL A 85 -0.51 -0.43 12.17
N PRO A 86 -0.66 0.91 12.27
CA PRO A 86 -1.01 1.55 13.53
C PRO A 86 -2.45 1.19 13.96
N ASP A 87 -2.66 1.10 15.26
CA ASP A 87 -3.98 0.96 15.85
C ASP A 87 -4.86 2.22 15.64
N THR A 88 -6.13 2.15 16.01
CA THR A 88 -7.08 3.25 15.79
C THR A 88 -6.68 4.52 16.54
N GLU A 89 -6.19 4.39 17.77
CA GLU A 89 -5.76 5.54 18.58
C GLU A 89 -4.58 6.25 17.93
N THR A 90 -3.59 5.50 17.48
CA THR A 90 -2.42 6.04 16.76
C THR A 90 -2.84 6.70 15.44
N ARG A 91 -3.78 6.11 14.69
CA ARG A 91 -4.32 6.72 13.45
C ARG A 91 -5.01 8.05 13.72
N VAL A 92 -5.83 8.14 14.77
CA VAL A 92 -6.48 9.39 15.20
C VAL A 92 -5.42 10.44 15.57
N ALA A 93 -4.38 10.05 16.30
CA ALA A 93 -3.29 10.97 16.66
C ALA A 93 -2.54 11.48 15.42
N ILE A 94 -2.29 10.62 14.42
CA ILE A 94 -1.68 11.01 13.14
C ILE A 94 -2.57 12.03 12.41
N LEU A 95 -3.88 11.77 12.30
CA LEU A 95 -4.84 12.67 11.65
C LEU A 95 -4.85 14.06 12.32
N LYS A 96 -4.91 14.11 13.66
CA LYS A 96 -4.88 15.37 14.42
C LYS A 96 -3.58 16.15 14.19
N ASN A 97 -2.43 15.44 14.19
CA ASN A 97 -1.14 16.07 13.94
C ASN A 97 -1.09 16.67 12.52
N LYS A 98 -1.53 15.91 11.51
CA LYS A 98 -1.58 16.38 10.12
C LYS A 98 -2.55 17.54 9.93
N ALA A 99 -3.72 17.51 10.56
CA ALA A 99 -4.68 18.60 10.54
C ALA A 99 -4.08 19.87 11.17
N ALA A 100 -3.37 19.75 12.31
CA ALA A 100 -2.70 20.87 12.96
C ALA A 100 -1.62 21.52 12.09
N GLN A 101 -0.85 20.73 11.33
CA GLN A 101 0.13 21.24 10.35
C GLN A 101 -0.55 22.09 9.27
N SER A 102 -1.78 21.75 8.90
CA SER A 102 -2.62 22.51 7.95
C SER A 102 -3.42 23.63 8.62
N LYS A 103 -3.20 23.90 9.91
CA LYS A 103 -3.95 24.88 10.73
C LYS A 103 -5.46 24.61 10.74
N PHE A 104 -5.84 23.34 10.61
CA PHE A 104 -7.24 22.91 10.63
C PHE A 104 -7.57 22.26 11.98
N VAL A 105 -8.69 22.67 12.60
CA VAL A 105 -9.15 22.08 13.85
C VAL A 105 -10.00 20.86 13.53
N LEU A 106 -9.42 19.67 13.74
CA LEU A 106 -10.09 18.39 13.55
C LEU A 106 -10.67 17.92 14.88
N LYS A 107 -11.98 17.71 14.93
CA LYS A 107 -12.66 17.14 16.11
C LYS A 107 -12.40 15.64 16.23
N ASP A 108 -12.53 15.11 17.45
CA ASP A 108 -12.26 13.73 17.76
C ASP A 108 -13.18 12.78 17.00
N ASP A 109 -14.49 13.06 16.98
CA ASP A 109 -15.50 12.30 16.25
C ASP A 109 -15.23 12.20 14.75
N VAL A 110 -14.75 13.29 14.13
CA VAL A 110 -14.38 13.31 12.71
C VAL A 110 -13.08 12.55 12.46
N ALA A 111 -12.11 12.66 13.37
CA ALA A 111 -10.85 11.92 13.26
C ALA A 111 -11.07 10.40 13.38
N GLU A 112 -11.90 9.97 14.34
CA GLU A 112 -12.30 8.57 14.52
C GLU A 112 -13.01 8.05 13.27
N PHE A 113 -13.97 8.80 12.75
CA PHE A 113 -14.69 8.45 11.52
C PHE A 113 -13.75 8.23 10.32
N ILE A 114 -12.78 9.13 10.09
CA ILE A 114 -11.79 8.97 9.01
C ILE A 114 -10.91 7.75 9.25
N ALA A 115 -10.46 7.53 10.50
CA ALA A 115 -9.64 6.40 10.88
C ALA A 115 -10.32 5.04 10.67
N GLU A 116 -11.65 4.97 10.82
CA GLU A 116 -12.45 3.75 10.59
C GLU A 116 -12.59 3.43 9.09
N ILE A 117 -12.75 4.44 8.24
CA ILE A 117 -12.93 4.24 6.78
C ILE A 117 -11.66 3.75 6.10
N ALA A 118 -10.47 4.18 6.56
CA ALA A 118 -9.18 3.80 6.00
C ALA A 118 -8.30 3.05 7.02
N PRO A 119 -8.66 1.83 7.41
CA PRO A 119 -8.03 1.14 8.54
C PRO A 119 -6.58 0.70 8.28
N SER A 120 -6.18 0.48 7.04
CA SER A 120 -4.89 -0.15 6.72
C SER A 120 -3.93 0.72 5.91
N ASN A 121 -4.35 1.89 5.43
CA ASN A 121 -3.58 2.73 4.53
C ASN A 121 -3.50 4.18 5.01
N ILE A 122 -2.35 4.55 5.60
CA ILE A 122 -2.13 5.91 6.12
C ILE A 122 -2.18 6.97 5.00
N ARG A 123 -1.67 6.67 3.79
CA ARG A 123 -1.73 7.61 2.66
C ARG A 123 -3.17 7.86 2.21
N GLU A 124 -3.99 6.82 2.21
CA GLU A 124 -5.42 6.93 1.92
C GLU A 124 -6.12 7.78 3.00
N MET A 125 -5.83 7.52 4.26
CA MET A 125 -6.36 8.27 5.40
C MET A 125 -5.98 9.76 5.32
N GLU A 126 -4.74 10.09 4.98
CA GLU A 126 -4.30 11.48 4.73
C GLU A 126 -5.04 12.09 3.53
N GLY A 127 -5.26 11.31 2.48
CA GLY A 127 -6.05 11.73 1.32
C GLY A 127 -7.49 12.09 1.69
N LEU A 128 -8.14 11.28 2.54
CA LEU A 128 -9.47 11.57 3.06
C LEU A 128 -9.49 12.84 3.93
N LEU A 129 -8.51 13.01 4.82
CA LEU A 129 -8.36 14.22 5.61
C LEU A 129 -8.25 15.47 4.73
N ASN A 130 -7.42 15.42 3.69
CA ASN A 130 -7.25 16.54 2.75
C ASN A 130 -8.55 16.89 2.03
N ARG A 131 -9.36 15.90 1.64
CA ARG A 131 -10.69 16.12 1.05
C ARG A 131 -11.61 16.81 2.04
N VAL A 132 -11.64 16.37 3.30
CA VAL A 132 -12.45 16.99 4.36
C VAL A 132 -12.04 18.43 4.60
N ILE A 133 -10.74 18.72 4.69
CA ILE A 133 -10.21 20.08 4.86
C ILE A 133 -10.63 20.96 3.67
N PHE A 134 -10.46 20.48 2.44
CA PHE A 134 -10.82 21.22 1.23
C PHE A 134 -12.33 21.49 1.18
N PHE A 135 -13.17 20.50 1.43
CA PHE A 135 -14.63 20.66 1.42
C PHE A 135 -15.10 21.63 2.50
N SER A 136 -14.55 21.55 3.71
CA SER A 136 -14.83 22.49 4.80
C SER A 136 -14.46 23.94 4.43
N SER A 137 -13.38 24.12 3.66
CA SER A 137 -12.97 25.46 3.20
C SER A 137 -13.94 26.04 2.15
N LEU A 138 -14.56 25.21 1.32
CA LEU A 138 -15.55 25.64 0.32
C LEU A 138 -16.89 26.02 0.95
N THR A 139 -17.29 25.32 2.01
CA THR A 139 -18.58 25.54 2.68
C THR A 139 -18.53 26.67 3.71
N ASN A 140 -17.38 27.37 3.86
CA ASN A 140 -17.14 28.38 4.89
C ASN A 140 -17.56 27.91 6.29
N SER A 141 -17.57 26.61 6.52
CA SER A 141 -17.95 26.01 7.79
C SER A 141 -16.78 26.14 8.76
N SER A 142 -16.93 27.00 9.77
CA SER A 142 -15.90 27.16 10.82
C SER A 142 -15.70 25.94 11.69
N VAL A 143 -16.58 24.93 11.56
CA VAL A 143 -16.55 23.68 12.34
C VAL A 143 -16.85 22.51 11.41
N CYS A 144 -15.90 21.61 11.25
CA CYS A 144 -16.13 20.33 10.56
C CYS A 144 -16.89 19.37 11.48
N THR A 145 -18.03 18.88 11.01
CA THR A 145 -18.82 17.83 11.67
C THR A 145 -18.68 16.52 10.90
N VAL A 146 -19.08 15.40 11.53
CA VAL A 146 -19.08 14.08 10.89
C VAL A 146 -19.94 14.06 9.62
N ASP A 147 -21.05 14.80 9.59
CA ASP A 147 -21.92 14.87 8.40
C ASP A 147 -21.24 15.59 7.24
N VAL A 148 -20.52 16.69 7.50
CA VAL A 148 -19.68 17.37 6.51
C VAL A 148 -18.57 16.45 6.00
N ALA A 149 -17.95 15.68 6.89
CA ALA A 149 -16.93 14.70 6.51
C ALA A 149 -17.51 13.56 5.65
N LYS A 150 -18.71 13.06 5.99
CA LYS A 150 -19.43 12.05 5.18
C LYS A 150 -19.73 12.56 3.77
N GLU A 151 -20.18 13.80 3.65
CA GLU A 151 -20.46 14.41 2.35
C GLU A 151 -19.18 14.58 1.53
N ALA A 152 -18.10 15.06 2.14
CA ALA A 152 -16.79 15.21 1.50
C ALA A 152 -16.18 13.88 1.01
N ILE A 153 -16.50 12.77 1.68
CA ILE A 153 -15.92 11.44 1.43
C ILE A 153 -16.93 10.52 0.70
N GLY A 154 -18.20 10.93 0.54
CA GLY A 154 -19.29 10.07 0.08
C GLY A 154 -18.99 9.29 -1.19
N GLY A 155 -18.45 9.92 -2.22
CA GLY A 155 -18.06 9.27 -3.46
C GLY A 155 -16.98 8.17 -3.28
N PHE A 156 -16.07 8.34 -2.31
CA PHE A 156 -15.04 7.35 -2.01
C PHE A 156 -15.58 6.11 -1.27
N ILE A 157 -16.61 6.31 -0.43
CA ILE A 157 -17.28 5.20 0.28
C ILE A 157 -18.08 4.36 -0.70
N GLU A 158 -18.72 4.99 -1.69
CA GLU A 158 -19.45 4.29 -2.75
C GLU A 158 -18.51 3.47 -3.64
N GLU A 159 -17.37 4.03 -4.06
CA GLU A 159 -16.35 3.30 -4.83
C GLU A 159 -15.80 2.07 -4.08
N LYS A 160 -15.67 2.14 -2.74
CA LYS A 160 -15.24 0.97 -1.94
C LYS A 160 -16.32 -0.11 -1.78
N LYS A 161 -17.59 0.26 -1.82
CA LYS A 161 -18.71 -0.72 -1.80
C LYS A 161 -18.82 -1.52 -3.08
N ASP A 162 -18.33 -0.97 -4.19
CA ASP A 162 -18.33 -1.61 -5.50
C ASP A 162 -17.11 -2.51 -5.75
N THR A 163 -16.20 -2.67 -4.79
CA THR A 163 -15.16 -3.71 -4.91
C THR A 163 -15.84 -5.08 -4.79
N ILE A 164 -16.04 -5.68 -5.96
CA ILE A 164 -16.61 -7.03 -6.08
C ILE A 164 -15.62 -8.00 -5.43
N ASP A 165 -16.00 -8.56 -4.27
CA ASP A 165 -15.29 -9.66 -3.65
C ASP A 165 -15.97 -10.99 -3.99
N ALA A 166 -15.31 -12.10 -3.62
CA ALA A 166 -15.86 -13.43 -3.87
C ALA A 166 -17.23 -13.65 -3.18
N SER A 167 -17.45 -13.04 -2.02
CA SER A 167 -18.69 -13.10 -1.26
C SER A 167 -19.82 -12.37 -2.00
N GLY A 168 -19.55 -11.15 -2.45
CA GLY A 168 -20.50 -10.36 -3.24
C GLY A 168 -20.92 -11.04 -4.55
N ILE A 169 -19.99 -11.74 -5.21
CA ILE A 169 -20.32 -12.54 -6.42
C ILE A 169 -21.25 -13.70 -6.05
N VAL A 170 -20.96 -14.44 -4.98
CA VAL A 170 -21.81 -15.53 -4.52
C VAL A 170 -23.20 -15.01 -4.15
N ASP A 171 -23.31 -13.89 -3.44
CA ASP A 171 -24.58 -13.30 -3.05
C ASP A 171 -25.39 -12.81 -4.26
N ALA A 172 -24.74 -12.21 -5.26
CA ALA A 172 -25.39 -11.80 -6.50
C ALA A 172 -25.95 -13.01 -7.26
N VAL A 173 -25.20 -14.11 -7.36
CA VAL A 173 -25.65 -15.35 -8.00
C VAL A 173 -26.78 -15.98 -7.20
N CYS A 174 -26.68 -16.02 -5.86
CA CYS A 174 -27.75 -16.51 -5.00
C CYS A 174 -29.05 -15.73 -5.21
N LYS A 175 -28.97 -14.41 -5.27
CA LYS A 175 -30.11 -13.52 -5.49
C LYS A 175 -30.77 -13.77 -6.85
N TYR A 176 -29.96 -13.91 -7.91
CA TYR A 176 -30.45 -14.14 -9.26
C TYR A 176 -31.17 -15.49 -9.41
N PHE A 177 -30.58 -16.57 -8.85
CA PHE A 177 -31.16 -17.91 -8.95
C PHE A 177 -32.12 -18.26 -7.80
N LYS A 178 -32.38 -17.32 -6.89
CA LYS A 178 -33.21 -17.48 -5.70
C LYS A 178 -32.82 -18.69 -4.82
N LEU A 179 -31.52 -18.83 -4.60
CA LEU A 179 -30.89 -19.87 -3.78
C LEU A 179 -30.29 -19.24 -2.51
N SER A 180 -30.06 -20.09 -1.49
CA SER A 180 -29.30 -19.67 -0.33
C SER A 180 -27.80 -19.86 -0.56
N SER A 181 -26.95 -19.02 0.08
CA SER A 181 -25.49 -19.18 0.03
C SER A 181 -25.05 -20.55 0.53
N ALA A 182 -25.76 -21.12 1.50
CA ALA A 182 -25.54 -22.48 2.01
C ALA A 182 -25.77 -23.56 0.94
N ASP A 183 -26.71 -23.37 0.00
CA ASP A 183 -26.97 -24.33 -1.06
C ASP A 183 -25.84 -24.31 -2.10
N ILE A 184 -25.33 -23.14 -2.47
CA ILE A 184 -24.21 -23.00 -3.40
C ILE A 184 -22.93 -23.63 -2.84
N ILE A 185 -22.65 -23.45 -1.55
CA ILE A 185 -21.46 -24.00 -0.85
C ILE A 185 -21.62 -25.50 -0.57
N SER A 186 -22.85 -26.01 -0.53
CA SER A 186 -23.14 -27.42 -0.22
C SER A 186 -22.52 -28.40 -1.23
N LYS A 187 -22.38 -29.67 -0.84
CA LYS A 187 -21.94 -30.76 -1.74
C LYS A 187 -23.08 -31.32 -2.62
N LYS A 188 -24.27 -30.71 -2.63
CA LYS A 188 -25.40 -31.17 -3.44
C LYS A 188 -25.07 -31.09 -4.94
N LYS A 189 -25.45 -32.14 -5.70
CA LYS A 189 -25.17 -32.27 -7.14
C LYS A 189 -26.41 -32.11 -8.01
N THR A 190 -27.48 -31.52 -7.50
CA THR A 190 -28.72 -31.25 -8.29
C THR A 190 -28.45 -30.17 -9.32
N LYS A 191 -28.98 -30.30 -10.52
CA LYS A 191 -28.77 -29.40 -11.65
C LYS A 191 -29.03 -27.92 -11.27
N ASN A 192 -30.06 -27.67 -10.50
CA ASN A 192 -30.46 -26.35 -10.03
C ASN A 192 -29.45 -25.68 -9.10
N ILE A 193 -28.48 -26.42 -8.55
CA ILE A 193 -27.42 -25.91 -7.65
C ILE A 193 -26.07 -25.94 -8.35
N VAL A 194 -25.82 -26.93 -9.19
CA VAL A 194 -24.53 -27.09 -9.89
C VAL A 194 -24.29 -25.97 -10.89
N GLU A 195 -25.30 -25.62 -11.68
CA GLU A 195 -25.18 -24.56 -12.70
C GLU A 195 -24.90 -23.20 -12.08
N PRO A 196 -25.67 -22.69 -11.08
CA PRO A 196 -25.34 -21.45 -10.38
C PRO A 196 -23.96 -21.48 -9.69
N ARG A 197 -23.56 -22.61 -9.13
CA ARG A 197 -22.23 -22.77 -8.51
C ARG A 197 -21.12 -22.61 -9.54
N MET A 198 -21.24 -23.22 -10.70
CA MET A 198 -20.28 -23.09 -11.79
C MET A 198 -20.19 -21.66 -12.30
N ILE A 199 -21.31 -20.94 -12.41
CA ILE A 199 -21.34 -19.52 -12.76
C ILE A 199 -20.61 -18.68 -11.70
N ALA A 200 -20.88 -18.92 -10.42
CA ALA A 200 -20.19 -18.21 -9.34
C ALA A 200 -18.66 -18.43 -9.40
N ILE A 201 -18.23 -19.68 -9.54
CA ILE A 201 -16.80 -20.04 -9.65
C ILE A 201 -16.18 -19.36 -10.90
N TYR A 202 -16.84 -19.40 -12.03
CA TYR A 202 -16.37 -18.76 -13.25
C TYR A 202 -16.21 -17.25 -13.07
N LEU A 203 -17.20 -16.56 -12.52
CA LEU A 203 -17.14 -15.12 -12.27
C LEU A 203 -16.03 -14.77 -11.26
N ILE A 204 -15.87 -15.53 -10.19
CA ILE A 204 -14.80 -15.36 -9.21
C ILE A 204 -13.45 -15.51 -9.91
N THR A 205 -13.28 -16.55 -10.73
CA THR A 205 -12.03 -16.80 -11.43
C THR A 205 -11.72 -15.69 -12.44
N CYS A 206 -12.70 -15.26 -13.23
CA CYS A 206 -12.52 -14.22 -14.26
C CYS A 206 -12.34 -12.82 -13.69
N LEU A 207 -13.00 -12.47 -12.58
CA LEU A 207 -13.00 -11.10 -12.06
C LEU A 207 -11.96 -10.86 -10.96
N LEU A 208 -11.65 -11.90 -10.16
CA LEU A 208 -10.73 -11.77 -9.01
C LEU A 208 -9.37 -12.44 -9.24
N TYR A 209 -9.29 -13.43 -10.15
CA TYR A 209 -8.06 -14.14 -10.49
C TYR A 209 -7.75 -13.96 -11.98
N THR A 210 -7.42 -12.72 -12.37
CA THR A 210 -6.69 -12.49 -13.63
C THR A 210 -5.25 -12.89 -13.41
N SER A 211 -4.94 -14.17 -13.54
CA SER A 211 -3.57 -14.64 -13.71
C SER A 211 -3.07 -14.06 -15.04
N PRO A 212 -1.88 -13.43 -15.10
CA PRO A 212 -1.31 -12.99 -16.37
C PRO A 212 -1.21 -14.19 -17.28
N SER A 213 -1.77 -14.06 -18.50
CA SER A 213 -1.71 -15.11 -19.52
C SER A 213 -0.25 -15.44 -19.82
N PRO A 214 0.12 -16.72 -19.99
CA PRO A 214 1.47 -17.11 -20.43
C PRO A 214 1.90 -16.57 -21.79
N ARG A 215 1.09 -15.71 -22.42
CA ARG A 215 1.35 -15.08 -23.73
C ARG A 215 1.87 -13.65 -23.64
N ASP A 216 2.03 -13.09 -22.43
CA ASP A 216 2.51 -11.72 -22.22
C ASP A 216 3.96 -11.68 -21.68
N THR A 217 4.70 -12.77 -21.91
CA THR A 217 6.15 -12.87 -21.71
C THR A 217 6.89 -13.00 -23.03
#